data_82a6a3baac902d5673069ee049d89f19
#
_entry.id   82a6a3baac902d5673069ee049d89f19
#
_cell.length_a   1.000
_cell.length_b   1.000
_cell.length_c   1.000
_cell.angle_alpha   90.00
_cell.angle_beta   90.00
_cell.angle_gamma   90.00
#
_symmetry.space_group_name_H-M   'P 1'
#
loop_
_entity.id
_entity.type
_entity.pdbx_description
1 polymer ?
#
loop_
_entity_poly.entity_id
_entity_poly.type
_entity_poly.pdbx_seq_one_letter_code
_entity_poly.pdbx_strand_id
1 'polypeptide(L)'
;MTDSPHPWRSAAIDWRLVLMSLVLAVMALVFHLASGGIFLSPENLYNIAQQTAVVGIVSTVMVLVIVARHIDLSVGSVMGFVGVLIAYLQYSANWSWPAACLAGLAVALVASIYQGWLTAVLGVPSFVVTLGGLMTFRGAAFLVADGKTQPITNDFFLRLGGGYDGGIGTTASWVVAGLVSAGLLLRAVQKRRARRSYGVPTDPLWMEALLVGVPIALLLAFASTMNHYQISSKTEPQGIPIPVLIWAVVGGLLSFLVHRTRFGRYVYAMGGNPEAARRYYDWLMSPQG
;
A
#
# COMPACT_ATOMS: atom_id res chain seq x y z
N MET A 1 -36.12 16.78 -31.06
CA MET A 1 -36.31 15.95 -29.87
C MET A 1 -34.92 15.51 -29.45
N THR A 2 -34.29 16.24 -28.54
CA THR A 2 -32.96 15.94 -28.03
C THR A 2 -33.16 15.04 -26.79
N ASP A 3 -32.89 13.76 -26.97
CA ASP A 3 -32.82 12.81 -25.85
C ASP A 3 -31.76 13.30 -24.85
N SER A 4 -32.19 13.96 -23.78
CA SER A 4 -31.32 14.27 -22.66
C SER A 4 -30.89 12.94 -22.03
N PRO A 5 -29.58 12.67 -21.90
CA PRO A 5 -29.17 11.44 -21.29
C PRO A 5 -29.64 11.41 -19.83
N HIS A 6 -30.57 10.51 -19.53
CA HIS A 6 -31.04 10.28 -18.16
C HIS A 6 -29.85 9.98 -17.25
N PRO A 7 -29.65 10.72 -16.15
CA PRO A 7 -28.51 10.58 -15.26
C PRO A 7 -28.39 9.19 -14.58
N TRP A 8 -29.40 8.35 -14.74
CA TRP A 8 -29.49 7.01 -14.16
C TRP A 8 -28.83 5.90 -14.99
N ARG A 9 -28.40 6.19 -16.23
CA ARG A 9 -27.76 5.17 -17.10
C ARG A 9 -26.28 4.90 -16.80
N SER A 10 -25.63 5.64 -15.90
CA SER A 10 -24.21 5.48 -15.60
C SER A 10 -23.88 4.64 -14.34
N ALA A 11 -24.87 4.20 -13.58
CA ALA A 11 -24.66 3.24 -12.50
C ALA A 11 -24.92 1.80 -12.99
N ALA A 12 -24.31 1.43 -14.12
CA ALA A 12 -24.24 0.02 -14.47
C ALA A 12 -23.43 -0.68 -13.37
N ILE A 13 -24.10 -1.53 -12.59
CA ILE A 13 -23.45 -2.38 -11.59
C ILE A 13 -22.40 -3.20 -12.35
N ASP A 14 -21.13 -3.02 -11.99
CA ASP A 14 -20.08 -3.86 -12.55
C ASP A 14 -20.18 -5.27 -11.91
N TRP A 15 -20.88 -6.15 -12.62
CA TRP A 15 -21.12 -7.52 -12.18
C TRP A 15 -19.83 -8.28 -11.88
N ARG A 16 -18.69 -7.87 -12.47
CA ARG A 16 -17.38 -8.46 -12.18
C ARG A 16 -16.97 -8.17 -10.74
N LEU A 17 -17.12 -6.92 -10.30
CA LEU A 17 -16.81 -6.54 -8.92
C LEU A 17 -17.74 -7.24 -7.92
N VAL A 18 -19.03 -7.34 -8.25
CA VAL A 18 -20.00 -8.07 -7.41
C VAL A 18 -19.63 -9.54 -7.30
N LEU A 19 -19.32 -10.19 -8.43
CA LEU A 19 -18.92 -11.60 -8.45
C LEU A 19 -17.62 -11.84 -7.69
N MET A 20 -16.60 -10.99 -7.88
CA MET A 20 -15.33 -11.07 -7.13
C MET A 20 -15.56 -10.92 -5.63
N SER A 21 -16.37 -9.96 -5.21
CA SER A 21 -16.70 -9.75 -3.80
C SER A 21 -17.47 -10.93 -3.22
N LEU A 22 -18.39 -11.51 -3.98
CA LEU A 22 -19.14 -12.71 -3.59
C LEU A 22 -18.21 -13.92 -3.41
N VAL A 23 -17.30 -14.14 -4.37
CA VAL A 23 -16.31 -15.23 -4.27
C VAL A 23 -15.45 -15.07 -3.03
N LEU A 24 -14.96 -13.85 -2.74
CA LEU A 24 -14.18 -13.59 -1.53
C LEU A 24 -14.99 -13.85 -0.26
N ALA A 25 -16.26 -13.43 -0.22
CA ALA A 25 -17.13 -13.68 0.93
C ALA A 25 -17.41 -15.18 1.13
N VAL A 26 -17.66 -15.91 0.06
CA VAL A 26 -17.85 -17.37 0.11
C VAL A 26 -16.56 -18.07 0.57
N MET A 27 -15.41 -17.69 0.05
CA MET A 27 -14.12 -18.24 0.51
C MET A 27 -13.89 -17.97 1.99
N ALA A 28 -14.13 -16.74 2.46
CA ALA A 28 -13.98 -16.39 3.87
C ALA A 28 -14.92 -17.24 4.76
N LEU A 29 -16.16 -17.44 4.33
CA LEU A 29 -17.12 -18.30 5.03
C LEU A 29 -16.68 -19.76 5.06
N VAL A 30 -16.25 -20.32 3.93
CA VAL A 30 -15.76 -21.69 3.85
C VAL A 30 -14.56 -21.91 4.78
N PHE A 31 -13.56 -21.01 4.74
CA PHE A 31 -12.42 -21.11 5.63
C PHE A 31 -12.81 -20.93 7.11
N HIS A 32 -13.76 -20.05 7.40
CA HIS A 32 -14.25 -19.88 8.78
C HIS A 32 -14.91 -21.15 9.32
N LEU A 33 -15.78 -21.77 8.52
CA LEU A 33 -16.43 -23.04 8.89
C LEU A 33 -15.42 -24.20 8.97
N ALA A 34 -14.52 -24.31 7.99
CA ALA A 34 -13.52 -25.38 7.95
C ALA A 34 -12.50 -25.28 9.10
N SER A 35 -12.20 -24.06 9.58
CA SER A 35 -11.28 -23.81 10.71
C SER A 35 -11.95 -23.85 12.08
N GLY A 36 -13.22 -24.22 12.17
CA GLY A 36 -13.96 -24.21 13.43
C GLY A 36 -14.13 -22.80 14.02
N GLY A 37 -14.25 -21.77 13.19
CA GLY A 37 -14.44 -20.39 13.61
C GLY A 37 -13.17 -19.55 13.75
N ILE A 38 -11.98 -20.13 13.58
CA ILE A 38 -10.70 -19.45 13.78
C ILE A 38 -10.44 -18.40 12.69
N PHE A 39 -10.84 -18.66 11.43
CA PHE A 39 -10.49 -17.80 10.31
C PHE A 39 -10.93 -16.32 10.50
N LEU A 40 -12.13 -16.08 10.99
CA LEU A 40 -12.64 -14.72 11.28
C LEU A 40 -12.44 -14.31 12.75
N SER A 41 -11.60 -15.01 13.52
CA SER A 41 -11.26 -14.56 14.86
C SER A 41 -10.49 -13.24 14.84
N PRO A 42 -10.62 -12.37 15.87
CA PRO A 42 -9.88 -11.11 15.95
C PRO A 42 -8.37 -11.29 15.84
N GLU A 43 -7.82 -12.36 16.43
CA GLU A 43 -6.41 -12.71 16.36
C GLU A 43 -5.96 -12.98 14.92
N ASN A 44 -6.67 -13.84 14.20
CA ASN A 44 -6.30 -14.16 12.81
C ASN A 44 -6.50 -12.97 11.89
N LEU A 45 -7.55 -12.18 12.08
CA LEU A 45 -7.78 -10.95 11.31
C LEU A 45 -6.69 -9.90 11.58
N TYR A 46 -6.20 -9.81 12.81
CA TYR A 46 -5.06 -8.96 13.16
C TYR A 46 -3.79 -9.41 12.40
N ASN A 47 -3.49 -10.71 12.41
CA ASN A 47 -2.35 -11.28 11.69
C ASN A 47 -2.46 -11.08 10.17
N ILE A 48 -3.65 -11.28 9.60
CA ILE A 48 -3.91 -11.01 8.17
C ILE A 48 -3.70 -9.53 7.86
N ALA A 49 -4.18 -8.62 8.72
CA ALA A 49 -4.01 -7.18 8.52
C ALA A 49 -2.54 -6.77 8.51
N GLN A 50 -1.71 -7.32 9.42
CA GLN A 50 -0.26 -7.08 9.45
C GLN A 50 0.43 -7.55 8.16
N GLN A 51 0.21 -8.82 7.79
CA GLN A 51 0.84 -9.42 6.61
C GLN A 51 0.41 -8.70 5.33
N THR A 52 -0.88 -8.39 5.21
CA THR A 52 -1.42 -7.65 4.07
C THR A 52 -0.85 -6.23 4.00
N ALA A 53 -0.64 -5.56 5.13
CA ALA A 53 -0.08 -4.21 5.14
C ALA A 53 1.33 -4.16 4.56
N VAL A 54 2.18 -5.14 4.88
CA VAL A 54 3.55 -5.22 4.32
C VAL A 54 3.50 -5.37 2.80
N VAL A 55 2.72 -6.32 2.30
CA VAL A 55 2.51 -6.51 0.86
C VAL A 55 1.84 -5.28 0.24
N GLY A 56 0.90 -4.67 0.93
CA GLY A 56 0.19 -3.47 0.52
C GLY A 56 1.10 -2.26 0.33
N ILE A 57 2.06 -2.03 1.24
CA ILE A 57 3.07 -0.96 1.12
C ILE A 57 3.85 -1.13 -0.19
N VAL A 58 4.39 -2.33 -0.42
CA VAL A 58 5.16 -2.62 -1.63
C VAL A 58 4.31 -2.47 -2.89
N SER A 59 3.12 -3.07 -2.90
CA SER A 59 2.19 -3.02 -4.04
C SER A 59 1.77 -1.58 -4.37
N THR A 60 1.58 -0.74 -3.35
CA THR A 60 1.22 0.67 -3.53
C THR A 60 2.31 1.42 -4.32
N VAL A 61 3.59 1.19 -4.00
CA VAL A 61 4.70 1.81 -4.72
C VAL A 61 4.86 1.21 -6.12
N MET A 62 4.63 -0.11 -6.25
CA MET A 62 4.72 -0.81 -7.54
C MET A 62 3.71 -0.32 -8.58
N VAL A 63 2.61 0.31 -8.18
CA VAL A 63 1.68 0.96 -9.12
C VAL A 63 2.39 1.95 -10.04
N LEU A 64 3.39 2.71 -9.53
CA LEU A 64 4.14 3.67 -10.36
C LEU A 64 4.94 2.97 -11.46
N VAL A 65 5.56 1.84 -11.13
CA VAL A 65 6.35 1.03 -12.07
C VAL A 65 5.45 0.48 -13.18
N ILE A 66 4.28 -0.06 -12.79
CA ILE A 66 3.29 -0.62 -13.73
C ILE A 66 2.70 0.47 -14.62
N VAL A 67 2.34 1.62 -14.05
CA VAL A 67 1.83 2.77 -14.81
C VAL A 67 2.86 3.27 -15.81
N ALA A 68 4.15 3.24 -15.47
CA ALA A 68 5.24 3.57 -16.39
C ALA A 68 5.52 2.48 -17.44
N ARG A 69 4.70 1.42 -17.53
CA ARG A 69 4.84 0.26 -18.42
C ARG A 69 6.08 -0.60 -18.16
N HIS A 70 6.58 -0.60 -16.95
CA HIS A 70 7.67 -1.46 -16.54
C HIS A 70 7.17 -2.59 -15.65
N ILE A 71 7.94 -3.68 -15.61
CA ILE A 71 7.69 -4.81 -14.73
C ILE A 71 8.93 -4.97 -13.85
N ASP A 72 8.74 -4.96 -12.53
CA ASP A 72 9.79 -5.24 -11.56
C ASP A 72 9.48 -6.54 -10.80
N LEU A 73 10.27 -7.57 -11.09
CA LEU A 73 10.17 -8.88 -10.44
C LEU A 73 11.11 -8.97 -9.22
N SER A 74 12.02 -8.01 -9.06
CA SER A 74 13.07 -8.04 -8.02
C SER A 74 12.63 -7.47 -6.69
N VAL A 75 11.55 -6.70 -6.64
CA VAL A 75 11.15 -5.91 -5.46
C VAL A 75 11.07 -6.76 -4.18
N GLY A 76 10.51 -7.98 -4.24
CA GLY A 76 10.42 -8.87 -3.10
C GLY A 76 11.78 -9.41 -2.64
N SER A 77 12.70 -9.70 -3.55
CA SER A 77 14.04 -10.19 -3.23
C SER A 77 14.97 -9.07 -2.74
N VAL A 78 14.85 -7.86 -3.29
CA VAL A 78 15.55 -6.67 -2.76
C VAL A 78 15.08 -6.37 -1.33
N MET A 79 13.76 -6.39 -1.08
CA MET A 79 13.20 -6.21 0.26
C MET A 79 13.70 -7.28 1.23
N GLY A 80 13.68 -8.56 0.81
CA GLY A 80 14.17 -9.68 1.61
C GLY A 80 15.67 -9.55 1.92
N PHE A 81 16.48 -9.21 0.91
CA PHE A 81 17.92 -9.01 1.09
C PHE A 81 18.24 -7.86 2.05
N VAL A 82 17.59 -6.71 1.88
CA VAL A 82 17.78 -5.55 2.75
C VAL A 82 17.34 -5.87 4.19
N GLY A 83 16.22 -6.57 4.36
CA GLY A 83 15.75 -7.00 5.68
C GLY A 83 16.73 -7.93 6.38
N VAL A 84 17.24 -8.93 5.67
CA VAL A 84 18.28 -9.86 6.17
C VAL A 84 19.57 -9.10 6.51
N LEU A 85 20.00 -8.19 5.65
CA LEU A 85 21.20 -7.38 5.89
C LEU A 85 21.06 -6.53 7.16
N ILE A 86 19.93 -5.84 7.33
CA ILE A 86 19.66 -5.04 8.53
C ILE A 86 19.66 -5.91 9.79
N ALA A 87 19.02 -7.08 9.74
CA ALA A 87 18.99 -8.01 10.86
C ALA A 87 20.41 -8.54 11.19
N TYR A 88 21.17 -8.94 10.18
CA TYR A 88 22.57 -9.40 10.33
C TYR A 88 23.47 -8.33 10.95
N LEU A 89 23.39 -7.08 10.44
CA LEU A 89 24.19 -5.97 10.97
C LEU A 89 23.86 -5.67 12.43
N GLN A 90 22.62 -5.79 12.85
CA GLN A 90 22.23 -5.59 14.24
C GLN A 90 22.63 -6.75 15.14
N TYR A 91 22.29 -7.98 14.74
CA TYR A 91 22.44 -9.14 15.59
C TYR A 91 23.88 -9.69 15.61
N SER A 92 24.48 -9.86 14.42
CA SER A 92 25.80 -10.48 14.29
C SER A 92 26.96 -9.48 14.32
N ALA A 93 26.78 -8.29 13.74
CA ALA A 93 27.80 -7.27 13.68
C ALA A 93 27.66 -6.19 14.78
N ASN A 94 26.63 -6.28 15.63
CA ASN A 94 26.37 -5.36 16.76
C ASN A 94 26.27 -3.87 16.36
N TRP A 95 25.76 -3.59 15.17
CA TRP A 95 25.51 -2.22 14.75
C TRP A 95 24.29 -1.63 15.46
N SER A 96 24.30 -0.32 15.68
CA SER A 96 23.10 0.38 16.13
C SER A 96 22.01 0.29 15.06
N TRP A 97 20.74 0.24 15.48
CA TRP A 97 19.63 0.12 14.54
C TRP A 97 19.56 1.25 13.48
N PRO A 98 19.88 2.55 13.80
CA PRO A 98 19.88 3.58 12.78
C PRO A 98 20.99 3.37 11.72
N ALA A 99 22.18 2.94 12.15
CA ALA A 99 23.28 2.66 11.23
C ALA A 99 22.96 1.47 10.31
N ALA A 100 22.36 0.40 10.85
CA ALA A 100 21.92 -0.74 10.06
C ALA A 100 20.83 -0.36 9.06
N CYS A 101 19.87 0.49 9.44
CA CYS A 101 18.85 1.03 8.53
C CYS A 101 19.46 1.87 7.41
N LEU A 102 20.40 2.76 7.73
CA LEU A 102 21.07 3.57 6.71
C LEU A 102 21.85 2.72 5.72
N ALA A 103 22.54 1.68 6.21
CA ALA A 103 23.22 0.72 5.34
C ALA A 103 22.23 -0.03 4.43
N GLY A 104 21.15 -0.53 4.99
CA GLY A 104 20.09 -1.19 4.21
C GLY A 104 19.46 -0.27 3.16
N LEU A 105 19.19 0.99 3.52
CA LEU A 105 18.68 2.00 2.60
C LEU A 105 19.69 2.31 1.48
N ALA A 106 20.97 2.44 1.82
CA ALA A 106 22.02 2.67 0.82
C ALA A 106 22.12 1.51 -0.17
N VAL A 107 22.05 0.27 0.31
CA VAL A 107 22.06 -0.92 -0.56
C VAL A 107 20.82 -0.98 -1.44
N ALA A 108 19.63 -0.70 -0.90
CA ALA A 108 18.40 -0.64 -1.68
C ALA A 108 18.49 0.43 -2.78
N LEU A 109 19.04 1.60 -2.45
CA LEU A 109 19.22 2.70 -3.39
C LEU A 109 20.19 2.33 -4.51
N VAL A 110 21.35 1.77 -4.17
CA VAL A 110 22.35 1.31 -5.15
C VAL A 110 21.76 0.25 -6.07
N ALA A 111 21.06 -0.75 -5.52
CA ALA A 111 20.39 -1.78 -6.30
C ALA A 111 19.37 -1.19 -7.29
N SER A 112 18.54 -0.25 -6.82
CA SER A 112 17.52 0.39 -7.63
C SER A 112 18.11 1.29 -8.72
N ILE A 113 19.16 2.07 -8.40
CA ILE A 113 19.87 2.91 -9.38
C ILE A 113 20.51 2.02 -10.45
N TYR A 114 21.17 0.93 -10.06
CA TYR A 114 21.80 0.01 -10.98
C TYR A 114 20.78 -0.62 -11.95
N GLN A 115 19.67 -1.15 -11.46
CA GLN A 115 18.62 -1.72 -12.29
C GLN A 115 17.93 -0.66 -13.18
N GLY A 116 17.68 0.52 -12.62
CA GLY A 116 17.13 1.65 -13.36
C GLY A 116 18.05 2.13 -14.46
N TRP A 117 19.37 2.18 -14.22
CA TRP A 117 20.38 2.54 -15.23
C TRP A 117 20.43 1.52 -16.37
N LEU A 118 20.43 0.22 -16.06
CA LEU A 118 20.39 -0.83 -17.09
C LEU A 118 19.15 -0.69 -17.98
N THR A 119 18.01 -0.34 -17.39
CA THR A 119 16.76 -0.22 -18.14
C THR A 119 16.69 1.10 -18.93
N ALA A 120 16.99 2.23 -18.29
CA ALA A 120 16.77 3.55 -18.87
C ALA A 120 17.89 4.00 -19.80
N VAL A 121 19.15 3.63 -19.52
CA VAL A 121 20.32 4.07 -20.28
C VAL A 121 20.76 3.02 -21.29
N LEU A 122 20.85 1.75 -20.89
CA LEU A 122 21.28 0.67 -21.78
C LEU A 122 20.12 0.05 -22.58
N GLY A 123 18.88 0.43 -22.29
CA GLY A 123 17.69 -0.04 -23.04
C GLY A 123 17.36 -1.52 -22.80
N VAL A 124 17.91 -2.14 -21.75
CA VAL A 124 17.58 -3.54 -21.45
C VAL A 124 16.14 -3.63 -20.93
N PRO A 125 15.29 -4.53 -21.44
CA PRO A 125 13.92 -4.66 -20.97
C PRO A 125 13.85 -4.85 -19.44
N SER A 126 13.01 -4.09 -18.77
CA SER A 126 12.93 -4.04 -17.30
C SER A 126 12.70 -5.41 -16.67
N PHE A 127 11.85 -6.26 -17.29
CA PHE A 127 11.59 -7.61 -16.77
C PHE A 127 12.85 -8.51 -16.79
N VAL A 128 13.74 -8.34 -17.76
CA VAL A 128 15.01 -9.11 -17.85
C VAL A 128 15.95 -8.66 -16.74
N VAL A 129 16.12 -7.33 -16.57
CA VAL A 129 16.96 -6.75 -15.53
C VAL A 129 16.47 -7.18 -14.15
N THR A 130 15.18 -7.07 -13.91
CA THR A 130 14.60 -7.38 -12.58
C THR A 130 14.48 -8.87 -12.30
N LEU A 131 14.37 -9.72 -13.34
CA LEU A 131 14.51 -11.16 -13.19
C LEU A 131 15.92 -11.55 -12.76
N GLY A 132 16.96 -10.96 -13.37
CA GLY A 132 18.33 -11.09 -12.91
C GLY A 132 18.51 -10.60 -11.48
N GLY A 133 17.94 -9.44 -11.15
CA GLY A 133 17.92 -8.88 -9.80
C GLY A 133 17.25 -9.79 -8.78
N LEU A 134 16.10 -10.41 -9.14
CA LEU A 134 15.41 -11.36 -8.28
C LEU A 134 16.34 -12.50 -7.84
N MET A 135 17.06 -13.10 -8.78
CA MET A 135 17.96 -14.21 -8.48
C MET A 135 19.19 -13.74 -7.69
N THR A 136 19.77 -12.60 -8.09
CA THR A 136 20.97 -12.02 -7.43
C THR A 136 20.68 -11.66 -5.97
N PHE A 137 19.63 -10.90 -5.70
CA PHE A 137 19.33 -10.46 -4.33
C PHE A 137 18.80 -11.59 -3.46
N ARG A 138 18.11 -12.58 -4.02
CA ARG A 138 17.73 -13.79 -3.30
C ARG A 138 18.95 -14.60 -2.90
N GLY A 139 19.91 -14.78 -3.82
CA GLY A 139 21.19 -15.44 -3.52
C GLY A 139 22.02 -14.66 -2.50
N ALA A 140 22.10 -13.33 -2.63
CA ALA A 140 22.81 -12.47 -1.68
C ALA A 140 22.19 -12.54 -0.27
N ALA A 141 20.86 -12.57 -0.14
CA ALA A 141 20.20 -12.76 1.14
C ALA A 141 20.59 -14.10 1.80
N PHE A 142 20.61 -15.18 1.00
CA PHE A 142 21.00 -16.50 1.48
C PHE A 142 22.48 -16.52 1.96
N LEU A 143 23.38 -15.90 1.20
CA LEU A 143 24.81 -15.84 1.54
C LEU A 143 25.05 -15.01 2.81
N VAL A 144 24.43 -13.84 2.96
CA VAL A 144 24.58 -12.99 4.16
C VAL A 144 24.02 -13.69 5.40
N ALA A 145 22.92 -14.42 5.25
CA ALA A 145 22.31 -15.16 6.33
C ALA A 145 23.03 -16.47 6.68
N ASP A 146 23.96 -16.93 5.84
CA ASP A 146 24.55 -18.28 5.92
C ASP A 146 23.46 -19.39 5.96
N GLY A 147 22.38 -19.18 5.21
CA GLY A 147 21.21 -20.07 5.20
C GLY A 147 20.43 -20.14 6.52
N LYS A 148 20.70 -19.27 7.48
CA LYS A 148 20.09 -19.25 8.81
C LYS A 148 19.08 -18.10 8.93
N THR A 149 18.11 -18.25 9.81
CA THR A 149 17.22 -17.16 10.20
C THR A 149 17.99 -16.11 11.00
N GLN A 150 17.88 -14.85 10.60
CA GLN A 150 18.46 -13.73 11.32
C GLN A 150 17.42 -13.17 12.29
N PRO A 151 17.63 -13.23 13.62
CA PRO A 151 16.67 -12.73 14.59
C PRO A 151 16.70 -11.20 14.65
N ILE A 152 15.54 -10.62 14.88
CA ILE A 152 15.37 -9.19 15.18
C ILE A 152 14.97 -9.10 16.65
N THR A 153 15.84 -8.53 17.47
CA THR A 153 15.66 -8.41 18.93
C THR A 153 15.39 -6.97 19.38
N ASN A 154 15.51 -6.01 18.47
CA ASN A 154 15.33 -4.60 18.79
C ASN A 154 13.84 -4.24 18.90
N ASP A 155 13.42 -3.67 20.03
CA ASP A 155 12.03 -3.31 20.33
C ASP A 155 11.40 -2.37 19.31
N PHE A 156 12.18 -1.46 18.72
CA PHE A 156 11.69 -0.56 17.69
C PHE A 156 11.17 -1.32 16.47
N PHE A 157 11.93 -2.31 15.99
CA PHE A 157 11.52 -3.13 14.84
C PHE A 157 10.39 -4.11 15.19
N LEU A 158 10.40 -4.66 16.41
CA LEU A 158 9.32 -5.53 16.86
C LEU A 158 7.99 -4.77 16.88
N ARG A 159 7.98 -3.52 17.34
CA ARG A 159 6.79 -2.65 17.29
C ARG A 159 6.41 -2.29 15.86
N LEU A 160 7.38 -1.90 15.03
CA LEU A 160 7.13 -1.51 13.63
C LEU A 160 6.57 -2.67 12.82
N GLY A 161 7.03 -3.89 13.06
CA GLY A 161 6.56 -5.10 12.40
C GLY A 161 5.18 -5.57 12.86
N GLY A 162 4.60 -4.96 13.88
CA GLY A 162 3.28 -5.34 14.39
C GLY A 162 3.32 -6.53 15.35
N GLY A 163 4.48 -6.85 15.95
CA GLY A 163 4.63 -7.92 16.94
C GLY A 163 3.92 -7.66 18.25
N TYR A 164 4.49 -8.16 19.37
CA TYR A 164 3.89 -8.11 20.70
C TYR A 164 3.40 -6.71 21.13
N ASP A 165 4.13 -5.64 20.79
CA ASP A 165 3.77 -4.24 21.05
C ASP A 165 3.46 -3.45 19.79
N GLY A 166 3.03 -4.12 18.74
CA GLY A 166 2.86 -3.54 17.41
C GLY A 166 1.50 -2.94 17.11
N GLY A 167 0.63 -2.81 18.10
CA GLY A 167 -0.66 -2.12 17.98
C GLY A 167 -0.64 -0.76 18.68
N ILE A 168 -1.51 0.16 18.24
CA ILE A 168 -1.60 1.51 18.83
C ILE A 168 -2.52 1.60 20.05
N GLY A 169 -3.11 0.48 20.49
CA GLY A 169 -4.06 0.42 21.58
C GLY A 169 -5.47 0.89 21.21
N THR A 170 -6.43 0.62 22.11
CA THR A 170 -7.86 0.84 21.84
C THR A 170 -8.22 2.30 21.64
N THR A 171 -7.77 3.18 22.53
CA THR A 171 -8.13 4.61 22.48
C THR A 171 -7.61 5.27 21.21
N ALA A 172 -6.34 5.05 20.88
CA ALA A 172 -5.76 5.62 19.66
C ALA A 172 -6.42 5.07 18.39
N SER A 173 -6.82 3.79 18.38
CA SER A 173 -7.55 3.17 17.27
C SER A 173 -8.88 3.85 17.00
N TRP A 174 -9.65 4.13 18.03
CA TRP A 174 -10.93 4.86 17.89
C TRP A 174 -10.73 6.31 17.47
N VAL A 175 -9.69 6.98 17.99
CA VAL A 175 -9.34 8.34 17.56
C VAL A 175 -8.99 8.38 16.08
N VAL A 176 -8.13 7.46 15.62
CA VAL A 176 -7.76 7.37 14.20
C VAL A 176 -8.99 7.08 13.33
N ALA A 177 -9.79 6.08 13.70
CA ALA A 177 -11.01 5.73 12.96
C ALA A 177 -12.00 6.89 12.92
N GLY A 178 -12.17 7.62 14.01
CA GLY A 178 -13.01 8.81 14.10
C GLY A 178 -12.52 9.96 13.23
N LEU A 179 -11.22 10.26 13.28
CA LEU A 179 -10.62 11.31 12.45
C LEU A 179 -10.73 11.01 10.95
N VAL A 180 -10.47 9.78 10.53
CA VAL A 180 -10.61 9.37 9.13
C VAL A 180 -12.07 9.43 8.70
N SER A 181 -13.00 8.95 9.53
CA SER A 181 -14.45 9.03 9.27
C SER A 181 -14.94 10.48 9.14
N ALA A 182 -14.51 11.35 10.04
CA ALA A 182 -14.82 12.78 9.98
C ALA A 182 -14.24 13.42 8.70
N GLY A 183 -13.02 13.06 8.32
CA GLY A 183 -12.39 13.52 7.08
C GLY A 183 -13.15 13.09 5.82
N LEU A 184 -13.65 11.85 5.77
CA LEU A 184 -14.49 11.35 4.67
C LEU A 184 -15.81 12.12 4.60
N LEU A 185 -16.48 12.34 5.72
CA LEU A 185 -17.72 13.12 5.79
C LEU A 185 -17.51 14.58 5.36
N LEU A 186 -16.45 15.22 5.86
CA LEU A 186 -16.12 16.59 5.48
C LEU A 186 -15.85 16.73 3.98
N ARG A 187 -15.10 15.79 3.38
CA ARG A 187 -14.86 15.75 1.92
C ARG A 187 -16.16 15.59 1.14
N ALA A 188 -17.05 14.72 1.58
CA ALA A 188 -18.34 14.52 0.93
C ALA A 188 -19.20 15.79 0.96
N VAL A 189 -19.28 16.44 2.13
CA VAL A 189 -20.01 17.70 2.30
C VAL A 189 -19.40 18.83 1.44
N GLN A 190 -18.07 18.96 1.44
CA GLN A 190 -17.36 19.96 0.62
C GLN A 190 -17.59 19.72 -0.87
N LYS A 191 -17.48 18.47 -1.33
CA LYS A 191 -17.75 18.08 -2.72
C LYS A 191 -19.19 18.44 -3.12
N ARG A 192 -20.16 18.14 -2.26
CA ARG A 192 -21.58 18.44 -2.52
C ARG A 192 -21.83 19.97 -2.57
N ARG A 193 -21.25 20.72 -1.61
CA ARG A 193 -21.32 22.18 -1.60
C ARG A 193 -20.72 22.79 -2.87
N ALA A 194 -19.54 22.35 -3.28
CA ALA A 194 -18.87 22.80 -4.49
C ALA A 194 -19.72 22.50 -5.75
N ARG A 195 -20.26 21.27 -5.89
CA ARG A 195 -21.15 20.96 -7.03
C ARG A 195 -22.36 21.86 -7.09
N ARG A 196 -23.00 22.14 -5.93
CA ARG A 196 -24.15 23.06 -5.87
C ARG A 196 -23.77 24.50 -6.25
N SER A 197 -22.62 24.99 -5.82
CA SER A 197 -22.18 26.37 -6.14
C SER A 197 -21.87 26.57 -7.63
N TYR A 198 -21.48 25.48 -8.33
CA TYR A 198 -21.25 25.52 -9.78
C TYR A 198 -22.47 25.11 -10.62
N GLY A 199 -23.65 24.94 -10.00
CA GLY A 199 -24.87 24.53 -10.70
C GLY A 199 -24.85 23.10 -11.27
N VAL A 200 -23.88 22.28 -10.82
CA VAL A 200 -23.76 20.88 -11.27
C VAL A 200 -24.75 20.00 -10.50
N PRO A 201 -25.51 19.12 -11.19
CA PRO A 201 -26.43 18.18 -10.52
C PRO A 201 -25.71 17.37 -9.44
N THR A 202 -26.35 17.26 -8.27
CA THR A 202 -25.83 16.46 -7.16
C THR A 202 -26.51 15.09 -7.16
N ASP A 203 -25.75 14.07 -6.81
CA ASP A 203 -26.28 12.72 -6.66
C ASP A 203 -27.37 12.68 -5.56
N PRO A 204 -28.33 11.73 -5.61
CA PRO A 204 -29.32 11.56 -4.56
C PRO A 204 -28.64 11.32 -3.20
N LEU A 205 -29.26 11.81 -2.12
CA LEU A 205 -28.70 11.68 -0.76
C LEU A 205 -28.41 10.24 -0.35
N TRP A 206 -29.29 9.31 -0.73
CA TRP A 206 -29.12 7.89 -0.39
C TRP A 206 -27.86 7.29 -1.06
N MET A 207 -27.57 7.69 -2.30
CA MET A 207 -26.37 7.23 -3.02
C MET A 207 -25.09 7.80 -2.38
N GLU A 208 -25.08 9.11 -2.05
CA GLU A 208 -23.97 9.72 -1.33
C GLU A 208 -23.79 9.09 0.05
N ALA A 209 -24.90 8.80 0.76
CA ALA A 209 -24.88 8.14 2.06
C ALA A 209 -24.27 6.72 1.97
N LEU A 210 -24.57 5.97 0.92
CA LEU A 210 -23.96 4.66 0.69
C LEU A 210 -22.47 4.77 0.35
N LEU A 211 -22.10 5.69 -0.56
CA LEU A 211 -20.72 5.88 -1.00
C LEU A 211 -19.78 6.31 0.14
N VAL A 212 -20.29 7.00 1.14
CA VAL A 212 -19.52 7.46 2.29
C VAL A 212 -19.73 6.56 3.50
N GLY A 213 -20.95 6.13 3.73
CA GLY A 213 -21.34 5.33 4.89
C GLY A 213 -20.73 3.94 4.88
N VAL A 214 -20.68 3.27 3.73
CA VAL A 214 -20.09 1.93 3.63
C VAL A 214 -18.59 1.93 3.98
N PRO A 215 -17.73 2.80 3.41
CA PRO A 215 -16.33 2.88 3.84
C PRO A 215 -16.17 3.22 5.33
N ILE A 216 -16.99 4.09 5.88
CA ILE A 216 -16.97 4.42 7.31
C ILE A 216 -17.36 3.20 8.14
N ALA A 217 -18.43 2.50 7.78
CA ALA A 217 -18.87 1.30 8.48
C ALA A 217 -17.80 0.21 8.47
N LEU A 218 -17.15 -0.02 7.33
CA LEU A 218 -16.04 -0.97 7.20
C LEU A 218 -14.83 -0.56 8.06
N LEU A 219 -14.48 0.73 8.09
CA LEU A 219 -13.41 1.26 8.92
C LEU A 219 -13.70 1.07 10.42
N LEU A 220 -14.93 1.38 10.84
CA LEU A 220 -15.33 1.21 12.24
C LEU A 220 -15.42 -0.26 12.62
N ALA A 221 -15.91 -1.13 11.75
CA ALA A 221 -15.91 -2.59 11.94
C ALA A 221 -14.48 -3.12 12.05
N PHE A 222 -13.57 -2.68 11.19
CA PHE A 222 -12.15 -3.02 11.27
C PHE A 222 -11.54 -2.58 12.61
N ALA A 223 -11.71 -1.31 12.99
CA ALA A 223 -11.20 -0.80 14.27
C ALA A 223 -11.79 -1.56 15.45
N SER A 224 -13.09 -1.88 15.42
CA SER A 224 -13.75 -2.69 16.45
C SER A 224 -13.12 -4.08 16.56
N THR A 225 -12.92 -4.77 15.42
CA THR A 225 -12.30 -6.10 15.38
C THR A 225 -10.87 -6.08 15.95
N MET A 226 -10.06 -5.08 15.55
CA MET A 226 -8.69 -4.93 16.07
C MET A 226 -8.67 -4.65 17.58
N ASN A 227 -9.67 -3.94 18.10
CA ASN A 227 -9.82 -3.66 19.52
C ASN A 227 -10.38 -4.84 20.34
N HIS A 228 -10.81 -5.93 19.70
CA HIS A 228 -11.17 -7.19 20.37
C HIS A 228 -9.99 -8.17 20.47
N TYR A 229 -8.88 -7.89 19.78
CA TYR A 229 -7.70 -8.74 19.89
C TYR A 229 -6.86 -8.36 21.10
N GLN A 230 -6.70 -9.30 22.01
CA GLN A 230 -5.89 -9.16 23.21
C GLN A 230 -4.91 -10.33 23.31
N ILE A 231 -3.64 -10.03 23.52
CA ILE A 231 -2.64 -11.05 23.81
C ILE A 231 -2.80 -11.50 25.25
N SER A 232 -2.77 -12.81 25.51
CA SER A 232 -3.06 -13.40 26.83
C SER A 232 -2.19 -12.85 27.99
N SER A 233 -1.02 -12.31 27.66
CA SER A 233 -0.08 -11.71 28.64
C SER A 233 -0.23 -10.20 28.82
N LYS A 234 -1.19 -9.56 28.12
CA LYS A 234 -1.48 -8.13 28.22
C LYS A 234 -2.86 -7.87 28.80
N THR A 235 -2.97 -6.78 29.53
CA THR A 235 -4.25 -6.31 30.09
C THR A 235 -5.08 -5.53 29.07
N GLU A 236 -4.44 -4.93 28.06
CA GLU A 236 -5.13 -4.10 27.08
C GLU A 236 -5.09 -4.70 25.66
N PRO A 237 -6.15 -4.49 24.86
CA PRO A 237 -6.19 -4.91 23.47
C PRO A 237 -5.12 -4.19 22.64
N GLN A 238 -4.69 -4.85 21.53
CA GLN A 238 -3.65 -4.34 20.63
C GLN A 238 -4.09 -3.10 19.84
N GLY A 239 -5.35 -3.02 19.45
CA GLY A 239 -5.83 -1.99 18.55
C GLY A 239 -5.33 -2.19 17.10
N ILE A 240 -5.34 -1.11 16.31
CA ILE A 240 -4.90 -1.16 14.91
C ILE A 240 -3.39 -1.43 14.81
N PRO A 241 -2.94 -2.39 13.99
CA PRO A 241 -1.52 -2.67 13.78
C PRO A 241 -0.76 -1.48 13.18
N ILE A 242 0.43 -1.18 13.70
CA ILE A 242 1.30 -0.11 13.17
C ILE A 242 1.58 -0.27 11.66
N PRO A 243 1.86 -1.47 11.11
CA PRO A 243 2.05 -1.64 9.67
C PRO A 243 0.88 -1.15 8.82
N VAL A 244 -0.35 -1.29 9.29
CA VAL A 244 -1.56 -0.79 8.59
C VAL A 244 -1.56 0.73 8.52
N LEU A 245 -1.15 1.40 9.60
CA LEU A 245 -1.03 2.86 9.61
C LEU A 245 0.09 3.34 8.69
N ILE A 246 1.23 2.64 8.68
CA ILE A 246 2.33 2.92 7.74
C ILE A 246 1.82 2.80 6.31
N TRP A 247 1.08 1.72 6.00
CA TRP A 247 0.48 1.56 4.67
C TRP A 247 -0.47 2.69 4.30
N ALA A 248 -1.33 3.11 5.22
CA ALA A 248 -2.23 4.24 5.00
C ALA A 248 -1.47 5.54 4.73
N VAL A 249 -0.39 5.81 5.48
CA VAL A 249 0.48 6.99 5.28
C VAL A 249 1.19 6.92 3.93
N VAL A 250 1.80 5.78 3.59
CA VAL A 250 2.48 5.57 2.29
C VAL A 250 1.49 5.75 1.14
N GLY A 251 0.29 5.17 1.24
CA GLY A 251 -0.77 5.35 0.24
C GLY A 251 -1.20 6.81 0.08
N GLY A 252 -1.34 7.53 1.19
CA GLY A 252 -1.65 8.95 1.19
C GLY A 252 -0.56 9.82 0.55
N LEU A 253 0.71 9.56 0.92
CA LEU A 253 1.87 10.25 0.35
C LEU A 253 2.02 9.96 -1.14
N LEU A 254 1.86 8.69 -1.55
CA LEU A 254 1.92 8.32 -2.95
C LEU A 254 0.77 8.95 -3.75
N SER A 255 -0.44 8.94 -3.23
CA SER A 255 -1.59 9.61 -3.83
C SER A 255 -1.33 11.11 -4.02
N PHE A 256 -0.76 11.78 -3.02
CA PHE A 256 -0.35 13.18 -3.14
C PHE A 256 0.73 13.35 -4.23
N LEU A 257 1.78 12.54 -4.19
CA LEU A 257 2.89 12.57 -5.16
C LEU A 257 2.36 12.45 -6.60
N VAL A 258 1.49 11.49 -6.82
CA VAL A 258 0.95 11.15 -8.14
C VAL A 258 0.01 12.24 -8.67
N HIS A 259 -0.91 12.75 -7.83
CA HIS A 259 -1.95 13.67 -8.29
C HIS A 259 -1.56 15.16 -8.21
N ARG A 260 -0.59 15.50 -7.35
CA ARG A 260 -0.27 16.91 -7.06
C ARG A 260 1.12 17.34 -7.53
N THR A 261 2.00 16.43 -7.96
CA THR A 261 3.38 16.78 -8.36
C THR A 261 3.62 16.63 -9.87
N ARG A 262 4.70 17.26 -10.34
CA ARG A 262 5.18 17.10 -11.72
C ARG A 262 5.60 15.66 -12.00
N PHE A 263 6.21 15.00 -11.02
CA PHE A 263 6.66 13.61 -11.11
C PHE A 263 5.51 12.66 -11.50
N GLY A 264 4.38 12.73 -10.78
CA GLY A 264 3.22 11.90 -11.10
C GLY A 264 2.69 12.14 -12.52
N ARG A 265 2.63 13.41 -12.95
CA ARG A 265 2.22 13.74 -14.32
C ARG A 265 3.15 13.12 -15.37
N TYR A 266 4.46 13.13 -15.14
CA TYR A 266 5.42 12.49 -16.06
C TYR A 266 5.26 10.97 -16.09
N VAL A 267 5.07 10.32 -14.95
CA VAL A 267 4.83 8.86 -14.87
C VAL A 267 3.59 8.48 -15.71
N TYR A 268 2.48 9.21 -15.56
CA TYR A 268 1.27 8.97 -16.35
C TYR A 268 1.44 9.28 -17.83
N ALA A 269 2.15 10.35 -18.17
CA ALA A 269 2.43 10.70 -19.56
C ALA A 269 3.26 9.62 -20.27
N MET A 270 4.32 9.12 -19.61
CA MET A 270 5.14 8.02 -20.12
C MET A 270 4.30 6.74 -20.27
N GLY A 271 3.44 6.44 -19.33
CA GLY A 271 2.56 5.28 -19.39
C GLY A 271 1.49 5.38 -20.48
N GLY A 272 1.01 6.60 -20.77
CA GLY A 272 0.01 6.84 -21.82
C GLY A 272 0.59 6.75 -23.22
N ASN A 273 1.55 7.61 -23.53
CA ASN A 273 2.26 7.66 -24.82
C ASN A 273 3.72 8.08 -24.63
N PRO A 274 4.66 7.13 -24.57
CA PRO A 274 6.08 7.41 -24.34
C PRO A 274 6.71 8.34 -25.38
N GLU A 275 6.32 8.18 -26.65
CA GLU A 275 6.86 9.02 -27.74
C GLU A 275 6.40 10.48 -27.62
N ALA A 276 5.12 10.69 -27.34
CA ALA A 276 4.59 12.03 -27.13
C ALA A 276 5.20 12.70 -25.88
N ALA A 277 5.38 11.93 -24.80
CA ALA A 277 6.02 12.41 -23.58
C ALA A 277 7.48 12.83 -23.85
N ARG A 278 8.23 12.03 -24.63
CA ARG A 278 9.61 12.35 -25.03
C ARG A 278 9.68 13.61 -25.89
N ARG A 279 8.85 13.72 -26.94
CA ARG A 279 8.79 14.91 -27.80
C ARG A 279 8.45 16.17 -27.03
N TYR A 280 7.52 16.09 -26.08
CA TYR A 280 7.16 17.21 -25.22
C TYR A 280 8.32 17.63 -24.31
N TYR A 281 9.06 16.66 -23.75
CA TYR A 281 10.24 16.94 -22.93
C TYR A 281 11.35 17.57 -23.78
N ASP A 282 11.64 17.04 -24.96
CA ASP A 282 12.65 17.54 -25.87
C ASP A 282 12.30 18.98 -26.33
N TRP A 283 11.01 19.26 -26.54
CA TRP A 283 10.54 20.62 -26.84
C TRP A 283 10.74 21.59 -25.66
N LEU A 284 10.42 21.19 -24.43
CA LEU A 284 10.63 22.01 -23.23
C LEU A 284 12.11 22.32 -22.97
N MET A 285 13.00 21.41 -23.33
CA MET A 285 14.44 21.55 -23.12
C MET A 285 15.14 22.19 -24.32
N SER A 286 14.42 22.48 -25.40
CA SER A 286 14.96 23.17 -26.56
C SER A 286 15.11 24.67 -26.28
N PRO A 287 16.12 25.34 -26.87
CA PRO A 287 16.35 26.79 -26.65
C PRO A 287 15.21 27.71 -27.14
N GLN A 288 14.18 27.13 -27.77
CA GLN A 288 13.02 27.85 -28.33
C GLN A 288 11.72 27.64 -27.51
N GLY A 289 11.79 26.89 -26.39
CA GLY A 289 10.67 26.65 -25.46
C GLY A 289 10.61 27.64 -24.31
#